data_27fe8c721fecf4fbf19dab60f9d822e1
#
_entry.id   27fe8c721fecf4fbf19dab60f9d822e1
#
_cell.length_a   1.000
_cell.length_b   1.000
_cell.length_c   1.000
_cell.angle_alpha   90.00
_cell.angle_beta   90.00
_cell.angle_gamma   90.00
#
_symmetry.space_group_name_H-M   'P 1'
#
loop_
_entity.id
_entity.type
_entity.pdbx_description
1 polymer ?
#
loop_
_entity_poly.entity_id
_entity_poly.type
_entity_poly.pdbx_seq_one_letter_code
_entity_poly.pdbx_strand_id
1 'polypeptide(L)'
;MTGALLAWREPLALVALVIVPLLAAFLLWAWRRRRAALETFAAAALLPALVPDLDPRRRTRRAALLTGAVLLLVVAIGGPMWGFRWEEVHREGIDLIVAIDTSRSMLATDVKPSRMARAKLAVRDLLLELHGDRIGLVAFAGRAFTQCPLTLDYGAAAQSLDAIDVGIIPKGGTALAEAIDTALAAF
;
A
#
# COMPACT_ATOMS: atom_id res chain seq x y z
N MET A 1 -6.66 9.39 12.86
CA MET A 1 -7.58 8.31 13.30
C MET A 1 -8.53 8.02 12.15
N THR A 2 -8.13 7.20 11.22
CA THR A 2 -8.91 6.83 10.03
C THR A 2 -9.58 5.50 10.33
N GLY A 3 -10.93 5.51 10.41
CA GLY A 3 -11.75 4.38 10.73
C GLY A 3 -11.49 3.20 9.81
N ALA A 4 -11.43 2.01 10.39
CA ALA A 4 -11.40 0.75 9.66
C ALA A 4 -12.65 0.66 8.79
N LEU A 5 -12.52 1.01 7.52
CA LEU A 5 -13.60 0.86 6.54
C LEU A 5 -13.68 -0.63 6.20
N LEU A 6 -14.84 -1.22 6.49
CA LEU A 6 -15.21 -2.56 6.02
C LEU A 6 -15.16 -2.53 4.49
N ALA A 7 -14.12 -3.11 3.91
CA ALA A 7 -14.02 -3.26 2.46
C ALA A 7 -14.53 -4.66 2.08
N TRP A 8 -15.35 -4.74 1.04
CA TRP A 8 -15.82 -6.00 0.48
C TRP A 8 -14.93 -6.38 -0.70
N ARG A 9 -14.45 -7.61 -0.73
CA ARG A 9 -13.61 -8.11 -1.81
C ARG A 9 -14.38 -8.14 -3.13
N GLU A 10 -15.64 -8.58 -3.07
CA GLU A 10 -16.52 -8.71 -4.23
C GLU A 10 -17.86 -8.01 -3.95
N PRO A 11 -17.98 -6.69 -4.17
CA PRO A 11 -19.22 -5.97 -3.89
C PRO A 11 -20.41 -6.47 -4.73
N LEU A 12 -20.15 -7.02 -5.90
CA LEU A 12 -21.20 -7.63 -6.75
C LEU A 12 -21.80 -8.88 -6.12
N ALA A 13 -21.07 -9.60 -5.25
CA ALA A 13 -21.62 -10.75 -4.54
C ALA A 13 -22.74 -10.36 -3.57
N LEU A 14 -22.81 -9.09 -3.13
CA LEU A 14 -23.91 -8.59 -2.31
C LEU A 14 -25.26 -8.57 -3.06
N VAL A 15 -25.23 -8.57 -4.38
CA VAL A 15 -26.47 -8.72 -5.21
C VAL A 15 -27.10 -10.09 -4.92
N ALA A 16 -26.29 -11.10 -4.62
CA ALA A 16 -26.79 -12.42 -4.21
C ALA A 16 -27.59 -12.40 -2.88
N LEU A 17 -27.51 -11.30 -2.10
CA LEU A 17 -28.32 -11.13 -0.89
C LEU A 17 -29.83 -11.13 -1.22
N VAL A 18 -30.21 -10.76 -2.44
CA VAL A 18 -31.60 -10.85 -2.91
C VAL A 18 -32.12 -12.30 -2.95
N ILE A 19 -31.23 -13.27 -3.08
CA ILE A 19 -31.60 -14.70 -3.07
C ILE A 19 -32.18 -15.12 -1.71
N VAL A 20 -31.71 -14.50 -0.61
CA VAL A 20 -32.13 -14.85 0.75
C VAL A 20 -33.64 -14.61 0.98
N PRO A 21 -34.22 -13.42 0.71
CA PRO A 21 -35.64 -13.18 0.84
C PRO A 21 -36.46 -13.99 -0.18
N LEU A 22 -35.94 -14.19 -1.40
CA LEU A 22 -36.59 -15.03 -2.39
C LEU A 22 -36.72 -16.48 -1.91
N LEU A 23 -35.66 -17.03 -1.34
CA LEU A 23 -35.66 -18.37 -0.74
C LEU A 23 -36.65 -18.46 0.43
N ALA A 24 -36.67 -17.47 1.32
CA ALA A 24 -37.61 -17.42 2.44
C ALA A 24 -39.06 -17.35 1.94
N ALA A 25 -39.35 -16.49 0.95
CA ALA A 25 -40.66 -16.38 0.34
C ALA A 25 -41.08 -17.68 -0.35
N PHE A 26 -40.18 -18.34 -1.06
CA PHE A 26 -40.43 -19.63 -1.70
C PHE A 26 -40.74 -20.73 -0.67
N LEU A 27 -39.98 -20.82 0.42
CA LEU A 27 -40.21 -21.78 1.49
C LEU A 27 -41.57 -21.56 2.17
N LEU A 28 -41.95 -20.29 2.41
CA LEU A 28 -43.27 -19.92 2.94
C LEU A 28 -44.41 -20.25 1.98
N TRP A 29 -44.23 -19.95 0.69
CA TRP A 29 -45.22 -20.28 -0.33
C TRP A 29 -45.43 -21.79 -0.49
N ALA A 30 -44.34 -22.55 -0.57
CA ALA A 30 -44.34 -24.00 -0.64
C ALA A 30 -45.03 -24.63 0.57
N TRP A 31 -44.80 -24.05 1.76
CA TRP A 31 -45.45 -24.49 2.99
C TRP A 31 -46.98 -24.25 2.96
N ARG A 32 -47.40 -23.03 2.56
CA ARG A 32 -48.82 -22.68 2.46
C ARG A 32 -49.54 -23.58 1.45
N ARG A 33 -48.94 -23.77 0.25
CA ARG A 33 -49.51 -24.63 -0.77
C ARG A 33 -49.66 -26.10 -0.33
N ARG A 34 -48.64 -26.63 0.37
CA ARG A 34 -48.70 -27.99 0.87
C ARG A 34 -49.76 -28.15 1.97
N ARG A 35 -49.88 -27.14 2.82
CA ARG A 35 -50.89 -27.14 3.87
C ARG A 35 -52.30 -27.10 3.27
N ALA A 36 -52.55 -26.24 2.32
CA ALA A 36 -53.81 -26.17 1.60
C ALA A 36 -54.17 -27.49 0.89
N ALA A 37 -53.16 -28.17 0.30
CA ALA A 37 -53.38 -29.48 -0.33
C ALA A 37 -53.71 -30.57 0.68
N LEU A 38 -53.10 -30.57 1.88
CA LEU A 38 -53.42 -31.53 2.91
C LEU A 38 -54.83 -31.34 3.51
N GLU A 39 -55.27 -30.09 3.61
CA GLU A 39 -56.63 -29.75 4.10
C GLU A 39 -57.73 -30.21 3.14
N THR A 40 -57.42 -30.43 1.84
CA THR A 40 -58.34 -30.96 0.85
C THR A 40 -58.49 -32.49 0.90
N PHE A 41 -57.46 -33.20 1.42
CA PHE A 41 -57.43 -34.66 1.40
C PHE A 41 -57.85 -35.33 2.72
N ALA A 42 -57.78 -34.63 3.84
CA ALA A 42 -58.10 -35.22 5.18
C ALA A 42 -58.78 -34.18 6.07
N ALA A 43 -59.78 -34.63 6.87
CA ALA A 43 -60.34 -33.79 7.92
C ALA A 43 -59.22 -33.35 8.89
N ALA A 44 -59.19 -32.08 9.24
CA ALA A 44 -58.08 -31.41 9.99
C ALA A 44 -57.77 -32.14 11.33
N ALA A 45 -58.71 -32.87 11.89
CA ALA A 45 -58.58 -33.63 13.14
C ALA A 45 -57.72 -34.91 13.01
N LEU A 46 -57.58 -35.49 11.80
CA LEU A 46 -56.87 -36.75 11.55
C LEU A 46 -55.42 -36.51 11.02
N LEU A 47 -55.08 -35.30 10.62
CA LEU A 47 -53.79 -34.92 10.07
C LEU A 47 -52.59 -35.20 11.01
N PRO A 48 -52.65 -34.97 12.35
CA PRO A 48 -51.53 -35.26 13.25
C PRO A 48 -51.23 -36.75 13.40
N ALA A 49 -52.25 -37.62 13.25
CA ALA A 49 -52.07 -39.08 13.36
C ALA A 49 -51.52 -39.71 12.08
N LEU A 50 -51.85 -39.14 10.89
CA LEU A 50 -51.41 -39.64 9.60
C LEU A 50 -50.04 -39.17 9.13
N VAL A 51 -49.57 -38.02 9.63
CA VAL A 51 -48.28 -37.44 9.23
C VAL A 51 -47.56 -36.93 10.47
N PRO A 52 -46.78 -37.81 11.17
CA PRO A 52 -46.04 -37.42 12.39
C PRO A 52 -45.01 -36.30 12.18
N ASP A 53 -44.65 -35.97 10.95
CA ASP A 53 -43.66 -34.95 10.62
C ASP A 53 -44.29 -33.54 10.41
N LEU A 54 -45.52 -33.31 10.85
CA LEU A 54 -46.23 -32.03 10.79
C LEU A 54 -45.91 -31.09 11.95
N ASP A 55 -44.88 -31.38 12.76
CA ASP A 55 -44.46 -30.46 13.82
C ASP A 55 -44.02 -29.12 13.22
N PRO A 56 -44.83 -28.05 13.36
CA PRO A 56 -44.55 -26.74 12.75
C PRO A 56 -43.24 -26.15 13.31
N ARG A 57 -42.88 -26.49 14.54
CA ARG A 57 -41.65 -25.98 15.17
C ARG A 57 -40.39 -26.55 14.54
N ARG A 58 -40.35 -27.85 14.24
CA ARG A 58 -39.21 -28.49 13.57
C ARG A 58 -39.00 -27.93 12.17
N ARG A 59 -40.08 -27.71 11.46
CA ARG A 59 -40.08 -27.20 10.10
C ARG A 59 -39.63 -25.73 10.02
N THR A 60 -40.12 -24.89 10.92
CA THR A 60 -39.69 -23.50 11.04
C THR A 60 -38.21 -23.42 11.38
N ARG A 61 -37.72 -24.29 12.30
CA ARG A 61 -36.28 -24.37 12.59
C ARG A 61 -35.44 -24.76 11.38
N ARG A 62 -35.86 -25.77 10.61
CA ARG A 62 -35.17 -26.20 9.38
C ARG A 62 -35.15 -25.07 8.34
N ALA A 63 -36.27 -24.38 8.11
CA ALA A 63 -36.33 -23.23 7.20
C ALA A 63 -35.45 -22.10 7.68
N ALA A 64 -35.44 -21.74 8.94
CA ALA A 64 -34.59 -20.73 9.53
C ALA A 64 -33.11 -21.07 9.39
N LEU A 65 -32.71 -22.34 9.66
CA LEU A 65 -31.35 -22.81 9.52
C LEU A 65 -30.87 -22.75 8.05
N LEU A 66 -31.71 -23.17 7.09
CA LEU A 66 -31.39 -23.10 5.68
C LEU A 66 -31.22 -21.65 5.20
N THR A 67 -32.16 -20.76 5.57
CA THR A 67 -32.09 -19.35 5.21
C THR A 67 -30.84 -18.69 5.85
N GLY A 68 -30.56 -19.01 7.12
CA GLY A 68 -29.36 -18.53 7.81
C GLY A 68 -28.06 -19.05 7.19
N ALA A 69 -28.04 -20.33 6.78
CA ALA A 69 -26.86 -20.89 6.08
C ALA A 69 -26.60 -20.20 4.75
N VAL A 70 -27.66 -19.95 3.95
CA VAL A 70 -27.52 -19.22 2.69
C VAL A 70 -27.09 -17.78 2.91
N LEU A 71 -27.59 -17.10 3.94
CA LEU A 71 -27.16 -15.75 4.31
C LEU A 71 -25.67 -15.72 4.64
N LEU A 72 -25.21 -16.65 5.52
CA LEU A 72 -23.82 -16.74 5.89
C LEU A 72 -22.92 -17.07 4.69
N LEU A 73 -23.38 -17.92 3.80
CA LEU A 73 -22.65 -18.25 2.56
C LEU A 73 -22.50 -17.01 1.65
N VAL A 74 -23.55 -16.23 1.47
CA VAL A 74 -23.51 -15.00 0.69
C VAL A 74 -22.55 -13.98 1.31
N VAL A 75 -22.60 -13.82 2.63
CA VAL A 75 -21.66 -12.95 3.36
C VAL A 75 -20.22 -13.44 3.21
N ALA A 76 -20.01 -14.76 3.31
CA ALA A 76 -18.68 -15.34 3.14
C ALA A 76 -18.10 -15.16 1.73
N ILE A 77 -18.94 -15.30 0.69
CA ILE A 77 -18.55 -15.03 -0.70
C ILE A 77 -18.21 -13.56 -0.91
N GLY A 78 -18.96 -12.64 -0.29
CA GLY A 78 -18.67 -11.20 -0.31
C GLY A 78 -17.31 -10.84 0.28
N GLY A 79 -16.72 -11.74 1.10
CA GLY A 79 -15.37 -11.62 1.66
C GLY A 79 -15.17 -10.31 2.42
N PRO A 80 -15.76 -10.12 3.62
CA PRO A 80 -15.49 -8.91 4.40
C PRO A 80 -14.00 -8.87 4.75
N MET A 81 -13.29 -7.90 4.24
CA MET A 81 -11.87 -7.68 4.53
C MET A 81 -11.75 -6.70 5.69
N TRP A 82 -11.14 -7.16 6.75
CA TRP A 82 -10.74 -6.35 7.88
C TRP A 82 -9.21 -6.25 7.84
N GLY A 83 -8.67 -5.05 7.65
CA GLY A 83 -7.21 -4.91 7.63
C GLY A 83 -6.76 -3.56 7.10
N PHE A 84 -5.45 -3.37 7.16
CA PHE A 84 -4.77 -2.21 6.60
C PHE A 84 -4.64 -2.41 5.08
N ARG A 85 -5.08 -1.44 4.32
CA ARG A 85 -4.76 -1.36 2.91
C ARG A 85 -3.34 -0.83 2.82
N TRP A 86 -2.42 -1.63 2.30
CA TRP A 86 -1.13 -1.11 1.86
C TRP A 86 -1.41 -0.25 0.64
N GLU A 87 -1.42 1.05 0.83
CA GLU A 87 -1.42 1.99 -0.27
C GLU A 87 0.04 2.13 -0.68
N GLU A 88 0.39 1.60 -1.85
CA GLU A 88 1.68 1.92 -2.45
C GLU A 88 1.68 3.42 -2.73
N VAL A 89 2.28 4.16 -1.82
CA VAL A 89 2.60 5.56 -2.06
C VAL A 89 3.71 5.56 -3.10
N HIS A 90 3.35 5.69 -4.37
CA HIS A 90 4.29 6.03 -5.43
C HIS A 90 4.83 7.42 -5.08
N ARG A 91 5.92 7.43 -4.35
CA ARG A 91 6.72 8.65 -4.20
C ARG A 91 7.49 8.77 -5.51
N GLU A 92 7.07 9.68 -6.35
CA GLU A 92 7.86 10.14 -7.50
C GLU A 92 9.03 10.94 -6.93
N GLY A 93 10.09 10.26 -6.47
CA GLY A 93 11.34 10.88 -6.07
C GLY A 93 12.11 11.30 -7.31
N ILE A 94 12.84 12.40 -7.21
CA ILE A 94 13.80 12.84 -8.24
C ILE A 94 15.17 12.21 -7.95
N ASP A 95 15.96 12.09 -9.02
CA ASP A 95 17.37 11.74 -8.91
C ASP A 95 18.19 13.02 -8.89
N LEU A 96 19.02 13.17 -7.87
CA LEU A 96 19.83 14.36 -7.66
C LEU A 96 21.30 13.98 -7.56
N ILE A 97 22.16 14.60 -8.38
CA ILE A 97 23.59 14.44 -8.25
C ILE A 97 24.21 15.80 -7.90
N VAL A 98 24.95 15.81 -6.80
CA VAL A 98 25.67 16.98 -6.32
C VAL A 98 27.15 16.84 -6.66
N ALA A 99 27.66 17.75 -7.51
CA ALA A 99 29.08 17.83 -7.83
C ALA A 99 29.79 18.85 -6.92
N ILE A 100 30.83 18.41 -6.23
CA ILE A 100 31.57 19.21 -5.25
C ILE A 100 32.99 19.44 -5.77
N ASP A 101 33.36 20.71 -5.91
CA ASP A 101 34.73 21.11 -6.23
C ASP A 101 35.66 20.82 -5.04
N THR A 102 36.72 20.09 -5.29
CA THR A 102 37.78 19.74 -4.30
C THR A 102 39.13 20.40 -4.63
N SER A 103 39.12 21.41 -5.50
CA SER A 103 40.29 22.15 -5.86
C SER A 103 40.79 23.00 -4.69
N ARG A 104 42.07 23.42 -4.74
CA ARG A 104 42.69 24.23 -3.69
C ARG A 104 41.98 25.56 -3.41
N SER A 105 41.29 26.11 -4.38
CA SER A 105 40.51 27.34 -4.21
C SER A 105 39.37 27.20 -3.18
N MET A 106 38.95 25.98 -2.88
CA MET A 106 37.94 25.67 -1.85
C MET A 106 38.45 25.83 -0.41
N LEU A 107 39.76 26.02 -0.20
CA LEU A 107 40.33 26.41 1.09
C LEU A 107 40.17 27.89 1.43
N ALA A 108 39.75 28.72 0.46
CA ALA A 108 39.52 30.15 0.67
C ALA A 108 38.50 30.37 1.80
N THR A 109 38.79 31.40 2.61
CA THR A 109 38.01 31.76 3.81
C THR A 109 37.19 33.04 3.64
N ASP A 110 37.00 33.44 2.37
CA ASP A 110 36.09 34.53 2.01
C ASP A 110 34.64 34.26 2.45
N VAL A 111 34.28 32.98 2.54
CA VAL A 111 33.04 32.50 3.15
C VAL A 111 33.44 31.65 4.37
N LYS A 112 33.00 32.05 5.57
CA LYS A 112 33.35 31.33 6.80
C LYS A 112 32.60 30.01 6.94
N PRO A 113 33.23 28.93 7.45
CA PRO A 113 34.63 28.83 7.84
C PRO A 113 35.59 28.70 6.66
N SER A 114 35.20 28.04 5.57
CA SER A 114 35.87 27.96 4.26
C SER A 114 34.80 27.61 3.20
N ARG A 115 35.12 27.80 1.92
CA ARG A 115 34.22 27.41 0.82
C ARG A 115 33.85 25.94 0.90
N MET A 116 34.83 25.05 1.14
CA MET A 116 34.58 23.61 1.27
C MET A 116 33.62 23.30 2.44
N ALA A 117 33.93 23.85 3.63
CA ALA A 117 33.07 23.64 4.79
C ALA A 117 31.64 24.16 4.57
N ARG A 118 31.51 25.31 3.88
CA ARG A 118 30.18 25.86 3.56
C ARG A 118 29.42 24.99 2.55
N ALA A 119 30.12 24.46 1.53
CA ALA A 119 29.53 23.54 0.57
C ALA A 119 29.01 22.27 1.25
N LYS A 120 29.85 21.66 2.13
CA LYS A 120 29.42 20.47 2.92
C LYS A 120 28.19 20.76 3.78
N LEU A 121 28.13 21.93 4.44
CA LEU A 121 26.96 22.30 5.23
C LEU A 121 25.70 22.41 4.36
N ALA A 122 25.79 23.08 3.20
CA ALA A 122 24.67 23.23 2.29
C ALA A 122 24.14 21.87 1.78
N VAL A 123 25.06 20.92 1.50
CA VAL A 123 24.64 19.56 1.10
C VAL A 123 24.02 18.79 2.26
N ARG A 124 24.50 18.97 3.50
CA ARG A 124 23.86 18.38 4.68
C ARG A 124 22.46 18.92 4.90
N ASP A 125 22.27 20.23 4.79
CA ASP A 125 20.94 20.85 4.90
C ASP A 125 20.01 20.29 3.82
N LEU A 126 20.49 20.14 2.58
CA LEU A 126 19.75 19.52 1.50
C LEU A 126 19.35 18.07 1.85
N LEU A 127 20.27 17.25 2.40
CA LEU A 127 19.98 15.87 2.78
C LEU A 127 18.85 15.76 3.82
N LEU A 128 18.67 16.78 4.67
CA LEU A 128 17.60 16.82 5.66
C LEU A 128 16.22 17.13 5.05
N GLU A 129 16.19 17.78 3.90
CA GLU A 129 14.95 18.16 3.20
C GLU A 129 14.50 17.10 2.20
N LEU A 130 15.37 16.17 1.79
CA LEU A 130 15.03 15.11 0.85
C LEU A 130 14.10 14.07 1.49
N HIS A 131 13.02 13.70 0.77
CA HIS A 131 12.03 12.74 1.23
C HIS A 131 11.65 11.76 0.13
N GLY A 132 12.47 10.72 -0.07
CA GLY A 132 12.24 9.70 -1.08
C GLY A 132 12.94 9.94 -2.40
N ASP A 133 13.79 10.97 -2.47
CA ASP A 133 14.65 11.30 -3.61
C ASP A 133 15.98 10.52 -3.52
N ARG A 134 16.56 10.13 -4.66
CA ARG A 134 17.91 9.53 -4.66
C ARG A 134 18.95 10.62 -4.78
N ILE A 135 20.01 10.50 -4.01
CA ILE A 135 21.12 11.43 -4.07
C ILE A 135 22.43 10.71 -4.40
N GLY A 136 23.24 11.30 -5.26
CA GLY A 136 24.60 10.91 -5.56
C GLY A 136 25.58 12.06 -5.39
N LEU A 137 26.85 11.75 -5.11
CA LEU A 137 27.91 12.72 -4.95
C LEU A 137 29.04 12.48 -5.94
N VAL A 138 29.44 13.55 -6.64
CA VAL A 138 30.60 13.59 -7.53
C VAL A 138 31.62 14.58 -6.97
N ALA A 139 32.84 14.14 -6.77
CA ALA A 139 33.95 15.02 -6.43
C ALA A 139 34.75 15.35 -7.68
N PHE A 140 35.13 16.63 -7.88
CA PHE A 140 35.93 17.02 -9.02
C PHE A 140 37.00 18.06 -8.66
N ALA A 141 38.10 18.00 -9.39
CA ALA A 141 39.18 19.01 -9.44
C ALA A 141 39.79 18.97 -10.84
N GLY A 142 41.01 18.55 -11.03
CA GLY A 142 41.62 18.30 -12.36
C GLY A 142 41.11 17.01 -13.03
N ARG A 143 40.26 16.25 -12.37
CA ARG A 143 39.48 15.10 -12.81
C ARG A 143 38.17 15.03 -12.00
N ALA A 144 37.24 14.18 -12.44
CA ALA A 144 36.01 13.90 -11.71
C ALA A 144 35.85 12.39 -11.42
N PHE A 145 35.22 12.06 -10.31
CA PHE A 145 34.83 10.68 -9.98
C PHE A 145 33.59 10.66 -9.08
N THR A 146 32.84 9.59 -9.17
CA THR A 146 31.67 9.34 -8.33
C THR A 146 32.12 8.92 -6.93
N GLN A 147 31.87 9.77 -5.94
CA GLN A 147 32.16 9.51 -4.54
C GLN A 147 31.07 8.68 -3.86
N CYS A 148 29.80 8.93 -4.24
CA CYS A 148 28.64 8.19 -3.79
C CYS A 148 27.72 7.96 -4.97
N PRO A 149 27.37 6.70 -5.33
CA PRO A 149 26.37 6.46 -6.34
C PRO A 149 24.98 6.89 -5.86
N LEU A 150 24.00 6.97 -6.76
CA LEU A 150 22.63 7.30 -6.42
C LEU A 150 22.07 6.33 -5.38
N THR A 151 21.68 6.88 -4.23
CA THR A 151 21.17 6.11 -3.09
C THR A 151 20.00 6.83 -2.39
N LEU A 152 19.14 6.05 -1.75
CA LEU A 152 18.13 6.53 -0.80
C LEU A 152 18.66 6.56 0.64
N ASP A 153 19.88 6.02 0.87
CA ASP A 153 20.52 6.03 2.18
C ASP A 153 21.25 7.35 2.40
N TYR A 154 20.54 8.31 2.98
CA TYR A 154 21.10 9.64 3.29
C TYR A 154 22.22 9.58 4.34
N GLY A 155 22.23 8.53 5.18
CA GLY A 155 23.32 8.32 6.12
C GLY A 155 24.64 7.95 5.41
N ALA A 156 24.57 7.05 4.44
CA ALA A 156 25.71 6.69 3.61
C ALA A 156 26.19 7.87 2.74
N ALA A 157 25.24 8.67 2.19
CA ALA A 157 25.56 9.88 1.45
C ALA A 157 26.28 10.92 2.33
N ALA A 158 25.83 11.13 3.57
CA ALA A 158 26.46 12.03 4.53
C ALA A 158 27.88 11.58 4.90
N GLN A 159 28.10 10.29 5.13
CA GLN A 159 29.44 9.74 5.38
C GLN A 159 30.38 9.93 4.20
N SER A 160 29.86 9.71 2.97
CA SER A 160 30.61 9.93 1.75
C SER A 160 30.97 11.41 1.55
N LEU A 161 30.04 12.32 1.91
CA LEU A 161 30.25 13.77 1.92
C LEU A 161 31.37 14.17 2.90
N ASP A 162 31.40 13.58 4.07
CA ASP A 162 32.40 13.87 5.08
C ASP A 162 33.80 13.44 4.63
N ALA A 163 33.90 12.36 3.89
CA ALA A 163 35.15 11.87 3.30
C ALA A 163 35.70 12.74 2.15
N ILE A 164 34.86 13.60 1.53
CA ILE A 164 35.33 14.55 0.51
C ILE A 164 36.20 15.62 1.21
N ASP A 165 37.40 15.86 0.72
CA ASP A 165 38.25 16.95 1.21
C ASP A 165 39.07 17.54 0.08
N VAL A 166 39.59 18.75 0.31
CA VAL A 166 40.48 19.43 -0.64
C VAL A 166 41.77 18.60 -0.83
N GLY A 167 42.07 18.31 -2.08
CA GLY A 167 43.23 17.50 -2.42
C GLY A 167 43.02 15.99 -2.46
N ILE A 168 41.79 15.53 -2.28
CA ILE A 168 41.42 14.12 -2.49
C ILE A 168 41.73 13.67 -3.96
N ILE A 169 41.73 14.63 -4.88
CA ILE A 169 42.18 14.46 -6.26
C ILE A 169 43.56 15.10 -6.40
N PRO A 170 44.63 14.31 -6.63
CA PRO A 170 45.99 14.82 -6.72
C PRO A 170 46.24 15.81 -7.87
N LYS A 171 45.41 15.67 -8.94
CA LYS A 171 45.50 16.51 -10.13
C LYS A 171 44.86 17.86 -9.90
N GLY A 172 45.64 18.93 -9.92
CA GLY A 172 45.13 20.29 -9.84
C GLY A 172 44.38 20.71 -11.11
N GLY A 173 43.47 21.68 -10.93
CA GLY A 173 42.60 22.20 -12.04
C GLY A 173 41.12 22.10 -11.64
N THR A 174 40.26 22.49 -12.58
CA THR A 174 38.79 22.43 -12.41
C THR A 174 38.19 21.86 -13.69
N ALA A 175 38.09 20.53 -13.76
CA ALA A 175 37.55 19.80 -14.92
C ALA A 175 36.03 19.73 -14.84
N LEU A 176 35.34 20.86 -15.05
CA LEU A 176 33.88 20.95 -14.91
C LEU A 176 33.16 20.10 -15.98
N ALA A 177 33.68 20.01 -17.20
CA ALA A 177 33.10 19.15 -18.23
C ALA A 177 33.12 17.69 -17.84
N GLU A 178 34.28 17.20 -17.31
CA GLU A 178 34.41 15.82 -16.81
C GLU A 178 33.48 15.56 -15.60
N ALA A 179 33.24 16.58 -14.75
CA ALA A 179 32.31 16.48 -13.66
C ALA A 179 30.86 16.28 -14.14
N ILE A 180 30.47 17.02 -15.19
CA ILE A 180 29.14 16.90 -15.80
C ILE A 180 28.98 15.51 -16.48
N ASP A 181 30.01 15.08 -17.24
CA ASP A 181 29.97 13.77 -17.91
C ASP A 181 29.90 12.64 -16.88
N THR A 182 30.66 12.75 -15.77
CA THR A 182 30.62 11.78 -14.67
C THR A 182 29.26 11.77 -13.97
N ALA A 183 28.66 12.94 -13.77
CA ALA A 183 27.32 13.05 -13.19
C ALA A 183 26.28 12.44 -14.12
N LEU A 184 26.31 12.74 -15.41
CA LEU A 184 25.38 12.16 -16.39
C LEU A 184 25.51 10.63 -16.50
N ALA A 185 26.74 10.11 -16.36
CA ALA A 185 26.96 8.65 -16.36
C ALA A 185 26.50 7.96 -15.09
N ALA A 186 26.22 8.70 -14.01
CA ALA A 186 25.78 8.18 -12.72
C ALA A 186 24.25 8.17 -12.56
N PHE A 187 23.50 8.77 -13.50
CA PHE A 187 22.04 8.64 -13.62
C PHE A 187 21.64 7.34 -14.28
#